data_e4a0e8ccdac6c0b0cb6663463c39b1ed
#
_entry.id   e4a0e8ccdac6c0b0cb6663463c39b1ed
#
_cell.length_a   1.000
_cell.length_b   1.000
_cell.length_c   1.000
_cell.angle_alpha   90.00
_cell.angle_beta   90.00
_cell.angle_gamma   90.00
#
_symmetry.space_group_name_H-M   'P 1'
#
loop_
_entity.id
_entity.type
_entity.pdbx_description
1 polymer ?
#
loop_
_entity_poly.entity_id
_entity_poly.type
_entity_poly.pdbx_seq_one_letter_code
_entity_poly.pdbx_strand_id
1 'polypeptide(L)'
;MKYEARLPAARATLIPLSLLAACMLSGCSVSYHARSPEDYKQATRALLESRESTFKQCYEGVIATTPDAAGTVAVQFTLEEKTGKIVSPAALPESTAPEPLRQCVVEGLNGLALDPPDQRKGIATMTFDFARG
;
A
#
# COMPACT_ATOMS: atom_id res chain seq x y z
N MET A 1 0.11 -57.92 -9.42
CA MET A 1 1.22 -57.34 -10.16
C MET A 1 2.18 -56.72 -9.16
N LYS A 2 3.34 -57.33 -8.97
CA LYS A 2 4.38 -56.83 -8.08
C LYS A 2 5.34 -55.99 -8.92
N TYR A 3 5.46 -54.71 -8.62
CA TYR A 3 6.50 -53.85 -9.17
C TYR A 3 7.69 -53.85 -8.21
N GLU A 4 8.76 -54.54 -8.57
CA GLU A 4 10.05 -54.43 -7.89
C GLU A 4 10.79 -53.19 -8.47
N ALA A 5 10.87 -52.14 -7.69
CA ALA A 5 11.72 -51.00 -8.00
C ALA A 5 13.16 -51.36 -7.59
N ARG A 6 14.03 -51.65 -8.56
CA ARG A 6 15.47 -51.69 -8.34
C ARG A 6 16.03 -50.30 -8.19
N LEU A 7 16.49 -49.96 -7.01
CA LEU A 7 17.28 -48.79 -6.74
C LEU A 7 18.69 -48.96 -7.33
N PRO A 8 19.19 -48.00 -8.13
CA PRO A 8 20.60 -48.02 -8.53
C PRO A 8 21.47 -47.61 -7.34
N ALA A 9 22.56 -48.37 -7.16
CA ALA A 9 23.54 -48.14 -6.11
C ALA A 9 24.09 -46.72 -6.17
N ALA A 10 23.95 -46.01 -5.06
CA ALA A 10 24.54 -44.66 -4.88
C ALA A 10 26.08 -44.78 -4.87
N ARG A 11 26.72 -44.32 -5.92
CA ARG A 11 28.13 -44.02 -5.87
C ARG A 11 28.32 -42.77 -5.03
N ALA A 12 28.89 -42.94 -3.85
CA ALA A 12 29.37 -41.83 -3.01
C ALA A 12 30.49 -41.09 -3.73
N THR A 13 30.15 -39.99 -4.39
CA THR A 13 31.15 -39.00 -4.83
C THR A 13 31.42 -38.10 -3.65
N LEU A 14 32.67 -38.20 -3.14
CA LEU A 14 33.21 -37.26 -2.15
C LEU A 14 33.22 -35.87 -2.77
N ILE A 15 32.27 -35.04 -2.38
CA ILE A 15 32.24 -33.63 -2.74
C ILE A 15 33.29 -32.95 -1.83
N PRO A 16 34.29 -32.24 -2.38
CA PRO A 16 35.27 -31.56 -1.56
C PRO A 16 34.60 -30.46 -0.74
N LEU A 17 34.92 -30.42 0.54
CA LEU A 17 34.37 -29.53 1.59
C LEU A 17 34.59 -28.02 1.34
N SER A 18 35.22 -27.65 0.22
CA SER A 18 35.56 -26.27 -0.12
C SER A 18 34.50 -25.48 -0.89
N LEU A 19 33.35 -26.11 -1.24
CA LEU A 19 32.25 -25.38 -1.97
C LEU A 19 31.14 -24.88 -1.07
N LEU A 20 31.19 -25.08 0.24
CA LEU A 20 30.14 -24.66 1.18
C LEU A 20 30.29 -23.22 1.72
N ALA A 21 31.32 -22.50 1.33
CA ALA A 21 31.60 -21.16 1.86
C ALA A 21 31.05 -20.01 0.99
N ALA A 22 30.36 -20.29 -0.14
CA ALA A 22 29.96 -19.25 -1.10
C ALA A 22 28.49 -18.79 -1.00
N CYS A 23 27.68 -19.33 -0.10
CA CYS A 23 26.26 -19.01 0.00
C CYS A 23 25.84 -18.07 1.14
N MET A 24 26.77 -17.48 1.87
CA MET A 24 26.45 -16.60 3.01
C MET A 24 26.49 -15.11 2.71
N LEU A 25 26.53 -14.71 1.43
CA LEU A 25 26.49 -13.30 1.00
C LEU A 25 25.26 -12.96 0.17
N SER A 26 24.17 -13.69 0.37
CA SER A 26 22.86 -13.21 -0.10
C SER A 26 22.39 -12.13 0.88
N GLY A 27 23.02 -10.95 0.78
CA GLY A 27 22.48 -9.77 1.40
C GLY A 27 21.04 -9.60 0.92
N CYS A 28 20.09 -9.43 1.87
CA CYS A 28 18.73 -9.03 1.54
C CYS A 28 18.82 -7.71 0.77
N SER A 29 18.81 -7.76 -0.56
CA SER A 29 18.70 -6.55 -1.37
C SER A 29 17.26 -6.07 -1.22
N VAL A 30 17.07 -5.03 -0.41
CA VAL A 30 15.80 -4.31 -0.38
C VAL A 30 15.68 -3.57 -1.72
N SER A 31 14.83 -4.10 -2.59
CA SER A 31 14.60 -3.51 -3.90
C SER A 31 13.58 -2.38 -3.75
N TYR A 32 14.04 -1.13 -3.86
CA TYR A 32 13.15 0.02 -3.93
C TYR A 32 12.71 0.25 -5.38
N HIS A 33 11.44 0.59 -5.57
CA HIS A 33 10.93 0.98 -6.88
C HIS A 33 11.27 2.43 -7.18
N ALA A 34 11.64 2.68 -8.43
CA ALA A 34 11.74 4.03 -9.00
C ALA A 34 10.66 4.17 -10.06
N ARG A 35 9.45 4.54 -9.65
CA ARG A 35 8.32 4.69 -10.57
C ARG A 35 8.45 5.94 -11.43
N SER A 36 7.92 5.88 -12.64
CA SER A 36 7.63 7.11 -13.39
C SER A 36 6.59 7.95 -12.62
N PRO A 37 6.46 9.26 -12.89
CA PRO A 37 5.44 10.08 -12.25
C PRO A 37 4.02 9.54 -12.45
N GLU A 38 3.72 8.97 -13.61
CA GLU A 38 2.42 8.40 -13.92
C GLU A 38 2.18 7.09 -13.16
N ASP A 39 3.17 6.20 -13.13
CA ASP A 39 3.08 4.95 -12.36
C ASP A 39 2.94 5.22 -10.86
N TYR A 40 3.63 6.26 -10.36
CA TYR A 40 3.54 6.67 -8.98
C TYR A 40 2.12 7.15 -8.64
N LYS A 41 1.53 7.94 -9.52
CA LYS A 41 0.14 8.41 -9.40
C LYS A 41 -0.87 7.27 -9.44
N GLN A 42 -0.71 6.32 -10.36
CA GLN A 42 -1.58 5.14 -10.46
C GLN A 42 -1.46 4.24 -9.23
N ALA A 43 -0.26 3.97 -8.75
CA ALA A 43 -0.03 3.17 -7.55
C ALA A 43 -0.62 3.83 -6.30
N THR A 44 -0.50 5.16 -6.18
CA THR A 44 -1.12 5.93 -5.09
C THR A 44 -2.64 5.86 -5.15
N ARG A 45 -3.23 5.98 -6.35
CA ARG A 45 -4.68 5.83 -6.53
C ARG A 45 -5.15 4.44 -6.11
N ALA A 46 -4.50 3.38 -6.58
CA ALA A 46 -4.84 2.01 -6.21
C ALA A 46 -4.73 1.76 -4.69
N LEU A 47 -3.74 2.37 -4.04
CA LEU A 47 -3.59 2.32 -2.59
C LEU A 47 -4.81 2.92 -1.88
N LEU A 48 -5.31 4.06 -2.34
CA LEU A 48 -6.49 4.71 -1.75
C LEU A 48 -7.78 3.94 -2.06
N GLU A 49 -7.90 3.39 -3.25
CA GLU A 49 -9.04 2.55 -3.65
C GLU A 49 -9.14 1.29 -2.76
N SER A 50 -8.03 0.77 -2.25
CA SER A 50 -8.03 -0.33 -1.29
C SER A 50 -8.73 0.00 0.04
N ARG A 51 -8.97 1.28 0.33
CA ARG A 51 -9.69 1.79 1.51
C ARG A 51 -11.06 2.37 1.20
N GLU A 52 -11.59 2.15 0.02
CA GLU A 52 -12.92 2.64 -0.38
C GLU A 52 -14.00 2.28 0.63
N SER A 53 -14.00 1.05 1.14
CA SER A 53 -14.96 0.63 2.17
C SER A 53 -14.86 1.44 3.46
N THR A 54 -13.66 1.83 3.86
CA THR A 54 -13.44 2.68 5.05
C THR A 54 -14.02 4.07 4.84
N PHE A 55 -13.78 4.67 3.67
CA PHE A 55 -14.31 6.00 3.34
C PHE A 55 -15.84 5.98 3.19
N LYS A 56 -16.38 4.89 2.64
CA LYS A 56 -17.83 4.67 2.59
C LYS A 56 -18.43 4.60 3.99
N GLN A 57 -17.81 3.88 4.92
CA GLN A 57 -18.24 3.82 6.31
C GLN A 57 -18.19 5.19 7.00
N CYS A 58 -17.17 6.02 6.69
CA CYS A 58 -17.12 7.41 7.16
C CYS A 58 -18.36 8.19 6.73
N TYR A 59 -18.73 8.07 5.47
CA TYR A 59 -19.90 8.74 4.92
C TYR A 59 -21.20 8.21 5.55
N GLU A 60 -21.38 6.90 5.63
CA GLU A 60 -22.55 6.27 6.26
C GLU A 60 -22.71 6.69 7.72
N GLY A 61 -21.63 6.81 8.48
CA GLY A 61 -21.64 7.29 9.85
C GLY A 61 -22.11 8.74 9.96
N VAL A 62 -21.67 9.60 9.05
CA VAL A 62 -22.07 11.02 9.06
C VAL A 62 -23.51 11.22 8.64
N ILE A 63 -24.00 10.54 7.59
CA ILE A 63 -25.39 10.66 7.15
C ILE A 63 -26.40 10.07 8.14
N ALA A 64 -25.96 9.19 9.04
CA ALA A 64 -26.82 8.69 10.13
C ALA A 64 -27.27 9.82 11.09
N THR A 65 -26.43 10.84 11.27
CA THR A 65 -26.73 12.01 12.11
C THR A 65 -27.03 13.28 11.31
N THR A 66 -26.52 13.37 10.11
CA THR A 66 -26.70 14.51 9.20
C THR A 66 -27.13 13.98 7.82
N PRO A 67 -28.42 13.66 7.64
CA PRO A 67 -28.89 12.94 6.44
C PRO A 67 -28.62 13.65 5.11
N ASP A 68 -28.45 14.97 5.12
CA ASP A 68 -28.18 15.78 3.92
C ASP A 68 -26.69 16.07 3.72
N ALA A 69 -25.82 15.43 4.50
CA ALA A 69 -24.40 15.60 4.34
C ALA A 69 -23.94 15.15 2.94
N ALA A 70 -23.23 16.02 2.28
CA ALA A 70 -22.61 15.80 0.97
C ALA A 70 -21.44 16.77 0.80
N GLY A 71 -20.65 16.56 -0.22
CA GLY A 71 -19.57 17.47 -0.58
C GLY A 71 -18.26 16.74 -0.87
N THR A 72 -17.21 17.50 -1.03
CA THR A 72 -15.90 16.98 -1.37
C THR A 72 -14.94 17.05 -0.19
N VAL A 73 -14.04 16.08 -0.12
CA VAL A 73 -12.89 16.10 0.79
C VAL A 73 -11.64 16.06 -0.05
N ALA A 74 -10.94 17.20 -0.13
CA ALA A 74 -9.63 17.27 -0.72
C ALA A 74 -8.58 17.04 0.38
N VAL A 75 -7.73 16.04 0.20
CA VAL A 75 -6.70 15.67 1.18
C VAL A 75 -5.34 15.74 0.52
N GLN A 76 -4.39 16.37 1.18
CA GLN A 76 -2.98 16.32 0.83
C GLN A 76 -2.24 15.46 1.85
N PHE A 77 -1.32 14.63 1.36
CA PHE A 77 -0.47 13.79 2.20
C PHE A 77 0.88 13.57 1.54
N THR A 78 1.83 13.11 2.33
CA THR A 78 3.16 12.73 1.86
C THR A 78 3.29 11.21 1.89
N LEU A 79 3.81 10.65 0.81
CA LEU A 79 4.31 9.28 0.77
C LEU A 79 5.80 9.31 1.10
N GLU A 80 6.15 8.72 2.22
CA GLU A 80 7.51 8.72 2.72
C GLU A 80 8.41 7.85 1.84
N GLU A 81 9.61 8.35 1.55
CA GLU A 81 10.60 7.57 0.80
C GLU A 81 10.99 6.30 1.54
N LYS A 82 11.29 5.23 0.81
CA LYS A 82 11.77 3.93 1.31
C LYS A 82 10.80 3.14 2.20
N THR A 83 9.84 3.76 2.86
CA THR A 83 8.82 3.09 3.68
C THR A 83 7.46 3.05 2.97
N GLY A 84 7.21 3.98 2.07
CA GLY A 84 5.92 4.13 1.39
C GLY A 84 4.79 4.61 2.28
N LYS A 85 5.04 4.89 3.55
CA LYS A 85 4.00 5.29 4.51
C LYS A 85 3.37 6.62 4.15
N ILE A 86 2.06 6.70 4.29
CA ILE A 86 1.35 7.97 4.27
C ILE A 86 1.62 8.70 5.59
N VAL A 87 2.15 9.90 5.49
CA VAL A 87 2.43 10.77 6.63
C VAL A 87 1.83 12.16 6.42
N SER A 88 1.48 12.81 7.51
CA SER A 88 0.91 14.17 7.53
C SER A 88 -0.33 14.34 6.62
N PRO A 89 -1.31 13.43 6.64
CA PRO A 89 -2.54 13.66 5.91
C PRO A 89 -3.31 14.83 6.51
N ALA A 90 -3.78 15.73 5.65
CA ALA A 90 -4.57 16.89 6.07
C ALA A 90 -5.63 17.23 5.03
N ALA A 91 -6.84 17.56 5.51
CA ALA A 91 -7.89 18.08 4.65
C ALA A 91 -7.54 19.52 4.22
N LEU A 92 -7.70 19.78 2.95
CA LEU A 92 -7.44 21.11 2.38
C LEU A 92 -8.66 22.05 2.56
N PRO A 93 -8.41 23.37 2.62
CA PRO A 93 -9.48 24.37 2.85
C PRO A 93 -10.60 24.36 1.81
N GLU A 94 -10.32 23.93 0.58
CA GLU A 94 -11.31 23.79 -0.49
C GLU A 94 -12.30 22.65 -0.29
N SER A 95 -12.14 21.82 0.72
CA SER A 95 -13.08 20.76 1.07
C SER A 95 -14.44 21.34 1.46
N THR A 96 -15.51 20.85 0.83
CA THR A 96 -16.89 21.33 1.08
C THR A 96 -17.68 20.41 2.01
N ALA A 97 -17.22 19.19 2.23
CA ALA A 97 -17.84 18.25 3.13
C ALA A 97 -17.83 18.71 4.60
N PRO A 98 -18.79 18.28 5.43
CA PRO A 98 -18.81 18.57 6.86
C PRO A 98 -17.54 18.12 7.58
N GLU A 99 -17.15 18.82 8.62
CA GLU A 99 -15.93 18.54 9.40
C GLU A 99 -15.81 17.08 9.87
N PRO A 100 -16.86 16.44 10.42
CA PRO A 100 -16.77 15.04 10.84
C PRO A 100 -16.38 14.10 9.69
N LEU A 101 -16.86 14.36 8.48
CA LEU A 101 -16.52 13.55 7.31
C LEU A 101 -15.07 13.80 6.90
N ARG A 102 -14.62 15.04 6.90
CA ARG A 102 -13.23 15.39 6.58
C ARG A 102 -12.26 14.72 7.54
N GLN A 103 -12.52 14.78 8.84
CA GLN A 103 -11.69 14.14 9.86
C GLN A 103 -11.65 12.61 9.70
N CYS A 104 -12.79 11.97 9.49
CA CYS A 104 -12.86 10.52 9.30
C CYS A 104 -12.06 10.07 8.06
N VAL A 105 -12.12 10.81 6.96
CA VAL A 105 -11.35 10.51 5.75
C VAL A 105 -9.85 10.64 6.02
N VAL A 106 -9.42 11.71 6.69
CA VAL A 106 -8.01 11.91 7.07
C VAL A 106 -7.52 10.78 7.97
N GLU A 107 -8.30 10.39 8.98
CA GLU A 107 -7.96 9.27 9.85
C GLU A 107 -7.90 7.93 9.10
N GLY A 108 -8.77 7.74 8.11
CA GLY A 108 -8.78 6.54 7.26
C GLY A 108 -7.53 6.37 6.39
N LEU A 109 -6.73 7.41 6.21
CA LEU A 109 -5.45 7.36 5.52
C LEU A 109 -4.31 6.85 6.41
N ASN A 110 -4.48 6.90 7.73
CA ASN A 110 -3.47 6.44 8.66
C ASN A 110 -3.21 4.93 8.50
N GLY A 111 -1.94 4.55 8.56
CA GLY A 111 -1.52 3.16 8.45
C GLY A 111 -1.46 2.62 7.03
N LEU A 112 -1.81 3.41 6.01
CA LEU A 112 -1.58 3.05 4.62
C LEU A 112 -0.12 3.22 4.25
N ALA A 113 0.38 2.29 3.45
CA ALA A 113 1.71 2.35 2.89
C ALA A 113 1.73 1.83 1.45
N LEU A 114 2.45 2.51 0.60
CA LEU A 114 2.70 2.09 -0.77
C LEU A 114 3.65 0.89 -0.75
N ASP A 115 3.22 -0.23 -1.33
CA ASP A 115 4.00 -1.46 -1.40
C ASP A 115 4.07 -1.96 -2.85
N PRO A 116 5.28 -2.17 -3.39
CA PRO A 116 6.56 -1.85 -2.78
C PRO A 116 6.79 -0.33 -2.67
N PRO A 117 7.55 0.14 -1.66
CA PRO A 117 7.81 1.56 -1.48
C PRO A 117 8.64 2.14 -2.64
N ASP A 118 8.47 3.42 -2.92
CA ASP A 118 9.34 4.14 -3.86
C ASP A 118 10.58 4.69 -3.14
N GLN A 119 11.67 4.80 -3.86
CA GLN A 119 12.90 5.42 -3.34
C GLN A 119 12.80 6.94 -3.20
N ARG A 120 11.74 7.55 -3.74
CA ARG A 120 11.50 9.00 -3.71
C ARG A 120 10.28 9.31 -2.86
N LYS A 121 10.37 10.43 -2.16
CA LYS A 121 9.23 11.03 -1.49
C LYS A 121 8.21 11.53 -2.53
N GLY A 122 6.94 11.31 -2.28
CA GLY A 122 5.83 11.85 -3.06
C GLY A 122 4.92 12.73 -2.22
N ILE A 123 4.43 13.82 -2.80
CA ILE A 123 3.33 14.60 -2.24
C ILE A 123 2.14 14.40 -3.16
N ALA A 124 1.02 13.97 -2.61
CA ALA A 124 -0.20 13.71 -3.36
C ALA A 124 -1.37 14.51 -2.80
N THR A 125 -2.22 14.97 -3.70
CA THR A 125 -3.52 15.54 -3.37
C THR A 125 -4.59 14.70 -4.03
N MET A 126 -5.58 14.26 -3.24
CA MET A 126 -6.72 13.48 -3.72
C MET A 126 -8.00 14.12 -3.27
N THR A 127 -8.99 14.10 -4.15
CA THR A 127 -10.35 14.59 -3.84
C THR A 127 -11.32 13.43 -3.86
N PHE A 128 -12.05 13.28 -2.77
CA PHE A 128 -13.12 12.32 -2.62
C PHE A 128 -14.46 13.06 -2.74
N ASP A 129 -15.36 12.52 -3.54
CA ASP A 129 -16.69 13.09 -3.79
C ASP A 129 -17.73 12.24 -3.07
N PHE A 130 -18.46 12.85 -2.16
CA PHE A 130 -19.51 12.20 -1.39
C PHE A 130 -20.86 12.80 -1.78
N ALA A 131 -21.65 12.00 -2.45
CA ALA A 131 -22.99 12.37 -2.87
C ALA A 131 -23.98 11.28 -2.47
N ARG A 132 -25.22 11.69 -2.23
CA ARG A 132 -26.32 10.73 -2.10
C ARG A 132 -26.47 9.96 -3.41
N GLY A 133 -26.38 8.66 -3.29
CA GLY A 133 -26.74 7.75 -4.37
C GLY A 133 -28.25 7.59 -4.51
#